data_48d03baab3faf6c348885295149fa067
#
_entry.id   48d03baab3faf6c348885295149fa067
#
_cell.length_a   1.000
_cell.length_b   1.000
_cell.length_c   1.000
_cell.angle_alpha   90.00
_cell.angle_beta   90.00
_cell.angle_gamma   90.00
#
_symmetry.space_group_name_H-M   'P 1'
#
loop_
_entity.id
_entity.type
_entity.pdbx_description
1 polymer ?
#
loop_
_entity_poly.entity_id
_entity_poly.type
_entity_poly.pdbx_seq_one_letter_code
_entity_poly.pdbx_strand_id
1 'polypeptide(L)'
;RVLFRSFDDMLGDIIATTLVSGDGAFKLSIDTEISKYPIIEFFDGDKVEYITQRGRLKEIKFYTFYTKNNRTYKLSETYGKGYINYNLYDSNGNEVSLNTLDETRELADITYKDDFIMGLPLMFFKSPKFEGRGKSIFDNKSDAFDALDEVISQWIDAIRDGRVQKYIPQDLLPYNSSTGEVLKPNPFDNKFIAIGANKEENAKNEIEMKQAEIRYEAYVESYSNAIDMCLQGIISPSTLGIDLKKTDNAEAQREKEKTTLYTRGKLVDILTEVIPELVNIILKTNDALNGKNAGEYEVSIAFGEYASPSFDAVVETVGKAKTYGVMSIEQCIEEMYG
;
A
#
# COMPACT_ATOMS: atom_id res chain seq x y z
N ARG A 1 15.01 17.81 -11.03
CA ARG A 1 13.86 18.23 -11.86
C ARG A 1 12.67 17.55 -11.26
N VAL A 2 12.08 18.13 -10.22
CA VAL A 2 10.76 17.74 -9.77
C VAL A 2 9.86 18.14 -10.92
N LEU A 3 9.62 17.21 -11.79
CA LEU A 3 8.58 17.32 -12.79
C LEU A 3 7.28 17.49 -12.02
N PHE A 4 6.57 18.51 -12.36
CA PHE A 4 5.22 18.82 -11.94
C PHE A 4 4.36 17.56 -11.95
N ARG A 5 4.36 16.84 -10.84
CA ARG A 5 3.31 15.87 -10.59
C ARG A 5 2.04 16.69 -10.37
N SER A 6 1.00 16.34 -11.06
CA SER A 6 -0.31 16.90 -10.74
C SER A 6 -0.65 16.56 -9.28
N PHE A 7 -1.49 17.34 -8.63
CA PHE A 7 -1.94 17.00 -7.27
C PHE A 7 -2.55 15.60 -7.23
N ASP A 8 -3.22 15.19 -8.29
CA ASP A 8 -3.85 13.87 -8.43
C ASP A 8 -2.82 12.73 -8.40
N ASP A 9 -1.70 12.87 -9.13
CA ASP A 9 -0.62 11.87 -9.12
C ASP A 9 0.02 11.77 -7.73
N MET A 10 0.25 12.92 -7.09
CA MET A 10 0.78 12.99 -5.73
C MET A 10 -0.20 12.37 -4.72
N LEU A 11 -1.48 12.65 -4.86
CA LEU A 11 -2.53 12.12 -3.97
C LEU A 11 -2.62 10.59 -4.07
N GLY A 12 -2.50 10.02 -5.27
CA GLY A 12 -2.47 8.57 -5.45
C GLY A 12 -1.32 7.90 -4.68
N ASP A 13 -0.10 8.44 -4.80
CA ASP A 13 1.07 7.96 -4.07
C ASP A 13 0.89 8.13 -2.54
N ILE A 14 0.36 9.27 -2.10
CA ILE A 14 0.08 9.55 -0.68
C ILE A 14 -0.93 8.56 -0.09
N ILE A 15 -2.01 8.26 -0.81
CA ILE A 15 -3.00 7.29 -0.36
C ILE A 15 -2.35 5.91 -0.20
N ALA A 16 -1.57 5.47 -1.19
CA ALA A 16 -0.90 4.18 -1.14
C ALA A 16 0.08 4.08 0.04
N THR A 17 0.95 5.09 0.22
CA THR A 17 1.91 5.10 1.33
C THR A 17 1.24 5.20 2.69
N THR A 18 0.18 6.02 2.83
CA THR A 18 -0.58 6.14 4.09
C THR A 18 -1.31 4.84 4.45
N LEU A 19 -1.85 4.11 3.46
CA LEU A 19 -2.47 2.81 3.71
C LEU A 19 -1.45 1.77 4.21
N VAL A 20 -0.22 1.85 3.76
CA VAL A 20 0.88 0.96 4.18
C VAL A 20 1.45 1.37 5.54
N SER A 21 1.82 2.65 5.70
CA SER A 21 2.44 3.15 6.94
C SER A 21 1.45 3.33 8.09
N GLY A 22 0.17 3.53 7.77
CA GLY A 22 -0.92 3.78 8.71
C GLY A 22 -1.32 5.24 8.79
N ASP A 23 -0.39 6.15 8.81
CA ASP A 23 -0.62 7.60 8.82
C ASP A 23 0.50 8.38 8.14
N GLY A 24 0.30 9.68 8.01
CA GLY A 24 1.23 10.67 7.52
C GLY A 24 0.64 12.06 7.68
N ALA A 25 1.36 13.09 7.23
CA ALA A 25 0.84 14.44 7.28
C ALA A 25 1.27 15.28 6.08
N PHE A 26 0.35 16.10 5.62
CA PHE A 26 0.67 17.21 4.72
C PHE A 26 1.41 18.30 5.49
N LYS A 27 2.45 18.82 4.87
CA LYS A 27 3.21 19.98 5.33
C LYS A 27 3.13 21.06 4.27
N LEU A 28 2.85 22.29 4.68
CA LEU A 28 2.92 23.46 3.82
C LEU A 28 4.20 24.23 4.12
N SER A 29 5.08 24.29 3.14
CA SER A 29 6.33 25.04 3.19
C SER A 29 6.21 26.32 2.37
N ILE A 30 6.95 27.36 2.83
CA ILE A 30 7.05 28.62 2.13
C ILE A 30 8.52 28.81 1.73
N ASP A 31 8.77 28.80 0.43
CA ASP A 31 10.06 29.11 -0.15
C ASP A 31 9.84 29.99 -1.39
N THR A 32 10.09 31.27 -1.22
CA THR A 32 9.87 32.27 -2.25
C THR A 32 10.90 32.21 -3.40
N GLU A 33 12.03 31.54 -3.19
CA GLU A 33 13.01 31.28 -4.24
C GLU A 33 12.55 30.20 -5.22
N ILE A 34 11.82 29.19 -4.70
CA ILE A 34 11.30 28.08 -5.50
C ILE A 34 9.93 28.40 -6.08
N SER A 35 9.03 28.96 -5.29
CA SER A 35 7.63 29.23 -5.69
C SER A 35 7.07 30.44 -4.99
N LYS A 36 6.28 31.23 -5.75
CA LYS A 36 5.47 32.31 -5.20
C LYS A 36 4.21 31.85 -4.46
N TYR A 37 3.91 30.55 -4.51
CA TYR A 37 2.79 29.91 -3.83
C TYR A 37 3.29 28.94 -2.76
N PRO A 38 2.48 28.61 -1.74
CA PRO A 38 2.80 27.58 -0.78
C PRO A 38 3.14 26.26 -1.46
N ILE A 39 4.15 25.55 -0.97
CA ILE A 39 4.59 24.26 -1.46
C ILE A 39 3.95 23.19 -0.60
N ILE A 40 3.34 22.19 -1.24
CA ILE A 40 2.73 21.04 -0.57
C ILE A 40 3.74 19.91 -0.55
N GLU A 41 4.03 19.41 0.64
CA GLU A 41 4.86 18.23 0.88
C GLU A 41 4.05 17.21 1.67
N PHE A 42 4.41 15.94 1.58
CA PHE A 42 3.83 14.89 2.41
C PHE A 42 4.92 14.10 3.11
N PHE A 43 4.73 13.84 4.39
CA PHE A 43 5.63 13.09 5.24
C PHE A 43 4.92 11.84 5.76
N ASP A 44 5.57 10.69 5.58
CA ASP A 44 5.08 9.41 6.11
C ASP A 44 5.12 9.39 7.63
N GLY A 45 4.30 8.53 8.23
CA GLY A 45 4.10 8.49 9.67
C GLY A 45 5.35 8.25 10.51
N ASP A 46 6.40 7.62 9.96
CA ASP A 46 7.70 7.44 10.62
C ASP A 46 8.49 8.74 10.78
N LYS A 47 8.16 9.75 9.98
CA LYS A 47 8.78 11.09 9.97
C LYS A 47 7.90 12.16 10.59
N VAL A 48 6.78 11.76 11.20
CA VAL A 48 5.81 12.69 11.78
C VAL A 48 5.49 12.31 13.22
N GLU A 49 5.41 13.33 14.09
CA GLU A 49 4.91 13.20 15.46
C GLU A 49 3.76 14.17 15.69
N TYR A 50 2.64 13.65 16.22
CA TYR A 50 1.48 14.46 16.56
C TYR A 50 1.48 14.74 18.06
N ILE A 51 1.48 16.02 18.41
CA ILE A 51 1.35 16.46 19.80
C ILE A 51 -0.10 16.85 20.03
N THR A 52 -0.75 16.09 20.89
CA THR A 52 -2.16 16.30 21.22
C THR A 52 -2.31 16.83 22.64
N GLN A 53 -3.33 17.63 22.85
CA GLN A 53 -3.73 18.09 24.16
C GLN A 53 -5.25 17.97 24.32
N ARG A 54 -5.70 17.22 25.31
CA ARG A 54 -7.13 16.92 25.54
C ARG A 54 -7.82 16.35 24.30
N GLY A 55 -7.15 15.43 23.58
CA GLY A 55 -7.66 14.78 22.38
C GLY A 55 -7.72 15.67 21.13
N ARG A 56 -7.13 16.88 21.17
CA ARG A 56 -7.06 17.79 20.01
C ARG A 56 -5.62 17.98 19.59
N LEU A 57 -5.40 18.07 18.29
CA LEU A 57 -4.09 18.36 17.71
C LEU A 57 -3.63 19.76 18.17
N LYS A 58 -2.45 19.80 18.77
CA LYS A 58 -1.79 21.03 19.21
C LYS A 58 -0.65 21.42 18.28
N GLU A 59 0.20 20.46 17.92
CA GLU A 59 1.38 20.64 17.08
C GLU A 59 1.62 19.40 16.23
N ILE A 60 2.27 19.59 15.07
CA ILE A 60 2.80 18.53 14.25
C ILE A 60 4.31 18.75 14.14
N LYS A 61 5.10 17.71 14.42
CA LYS A 61 6.54 17.75 14.16
C LYS A 61 6.86 16.93 12.93
N PHE A 62 7.65 17.50 12.04
CA PHE A 62 8.19 16.85 10.86
C PHE A 62 9.67 16.63 11.05
N TYR A 63 10.16 15.45 10.68
CA TYR A 63 11.55 15.06 10.83
C TYR A 63 12.21 14.86 9.47
N THR A 64 13.32 15.57 9.25
CA THR A 64 14.18 15.39 8.07
C THR A 64 15.56 14.99 8.53
N PHE A 65 16.17 14.01 7.87
CA PHE A 65 17.48 13.49 8.20
C PHE A 65 18.52 13.92 7.18
N TYR A 66 19.62 14.46 7.67
CA TYR A 66 20.77 14.88 6.88
C TYR A 66 22.02 14.10 7.27
N THR A 67 22.92 13.88 6.32
CA THR A 67 24.21 13.23 6.60
C THR A 67 25.34 14.16 6.17
N LYS A 68 26.23 14.55 7.11
CA LYS A 68 27.43 15.34 6.86
C LYS A 68 28.62 14.70 7.58
N ASN A 69 29.72 14.47 6.88
CA ASN A 69 30.93 13.85 7.44
C ASN A 69 30.69 12.54 8.19
N ASN A 70 29.89 11.66 7.61
CA ASN A 70 29.54 10.35 8.19
C ASN A 70 28.75 10.44 9.52
N ARG A 71 28.15 11.59 9.82
CA ARG A 71 27.28 11.81 10.98
C ARG A 71 25.88 12.14 10.50
N THR A 72 24.88 11.56 11.15
CA THR A 72 23.46 11.83 10.87
C THR A 72 22.98 12.95 11.79
N TYR A 73 22.24 13.87 11.20
CA TYR A 73 21.55 14.96 11.91
C TYR A 73 20.06 14.84 11.64
N LYS A 74 19.27 15.18 12.65
CA LYS A 74 17.80 15.18 12.58
C LYS A 74 17.31 16.61 12.74
N LEU A 75 16.75 17.17 11.68
CA LEU A 75 15.99 18.42 11.73
C LEU A 75 14.57 18.10 12.24
N SER A 76 14.13 18.81 13.26
CA SER A 76 12.77 18.79 13.78
C SER A 76 12.11 20.13 13.48
N GLU A 77 11.09 20.12 12.65
CA GLU A 77 10.26 21.25 12.33
C GLU A 77 8.94 21.14 13.10
N THR A 78 8.69 22.02 14.06
CA THR A 78 7.50 21.99 14.89
C THR A 78 6.48 23.03 14.40
N TYR A 79 5.39 22.55 13.85
CA TYR A 79 4.29 23.33 13.31
C TYR A 79 3.18 23.46 14.36
N GLY A 80 3.03 24.63 14.90
CA GLY A 80 1.96 24.98 15.84
C GLY A 80 1.03 26.05 15.27
N LYS A 81 0.06 26.44 16.06
CA LYS A 81 -0.88 27.52 15.69
C LYS A 81 -0.16 28.86 15.74
N GLY A 82 0.06 29.45 14.58
CA GLY A 82 0.71 30.75 14.45
C GLY A 82 2.24 30.73 14.53
N TYR A 83 2.90 29.55 14.52
CA TYR A 83 4.34 29.47 14.57
C TYR A 83 4.91 28.20 13.93
N ILE A 84 6.18 28.28 13.49
CA ILE A 84 7.00 27.17 13.06
C ILE A 84 8.36 27.32 13.75
N ASN A 85 8.81 26.32 14.50
CA ASN A 85 10.10 26.31 15.18
C ASN A 85 11.00 25.22 14.59
N TYR A 86 12.29 25.51 14.46
CA TYR A 86 13.31 24.63 13.89
C TYR A 86 14.35 24.26 14.94
N ASN A 87 14.55 22.95 15.15
CA ASN A 87 15.61 22.43 16.02
C ASN A 87 16.39 21.35 15.29
N LEU A 88 17.72 21.43 15.38
CA LEU A 88 18.62 20.43 14.80
C LEU A 88 19.24 19.59 15.90
N TYR A 89 19.24 18.27 15.72
CA TYR A 89 19.80 17.31 16.68
C TYR A 89 20.91 16.49 16.01
N ASP A 90 21.95 16.18 16.78
CA ASP A 90 23.01 15.25 16.38
C ASP A 90 22.55 13.78 16.54
N SER A 91 23.43 12.84 16.15
CA SER A 91 23.19 11.39 16.28
C SER A 91 23.01 10.91 17.72
N ASN A 92 23.43 11.71 18.71
CA ASN A 92 23.27 11.41 20.14
C ASN A 92 22.00 12.02 20.73
N GLY A 93 21.23 12.76 19.93
CA GLY A 93 20.02 13.47 20.37
C GLY A 93 20.29 14.81 21.06
N ASN A 94 21.52 15.33 21.01
CA ASN A 94 21.81 16.67 21.52
C ASN A 94 21.42 17.72 20.50
N GLU A 95 20.85 18.82 20.99
CA GLU A 95 20.55 19.98 20.15
C GLU A 95 21.83 20.69 19.72
N VAL A 96 21.93 20.98 18.42
CA VAL A 96 23.07 21.67 17.81
C VAL A 96 22.60 22.86 16.98
N SER A 97 23.48 23.79 16.72
CA SER A 97 23.14 24.98 15.93
C SER A 97 22.70 24.62 14.52
N LEU A 98 21.67 25.29 14.00
CA LEU A 98 21.22 25.20 12.61
C LEU A 98 22.35 25.53 11.60
N ASN A 99 23.34 26.36 12.01
CA ASN A 99 24.52 26.68 11.18
C ASN A 99 25.46 25.49 10.95
N THR A 100 25.24 24.34 11.59
CA THR A 100 26.06 23.14 11.43
C THR A 100 25.95 22.55 10.02
N LEU A 101 24.81 22.69 9.38
CA LEU A 101 24.53 22.22 8.03
C LEU A 101 24.23 23.40 7.10
N ASP A 102 24.66 23.28 5.85
CA ASP A 102 24.40 24.32 4.85
C ASP A 102 22.90 24.39 4.52
N GLU A 103 22.22 23.26 4.56
CA GLU A 103 20.78 23.12 4.29
C GLU A 103 19.88 23.73 5.37
N THR A 104 20.40 23.91 6.59
CA THR A 104 19.58 24.40 7.72
C THR A 104 19.99 25.78 8.22
N ARG A 105 21.13 26.31 7.75
CA ARG A 105 21.68 27.59 8.30
C ARG A 105 20.79 28.80 8.06
N GLU A 106 19.95 28.78 7.02
CA GLU A 106 19.05 29.88 6.67
C GLU A 106 17.67 29.74 7.31
N LEU A 107 17.41 28.61 7.99
CA LEU A 107 16.16 28.39 8.70
C LEU A 107 16.12 29.24 9.97
N ALA A 108 15.01 29.89 10.20
CA ALA A 108 14.73 30.66 11.41
C ALA A 108 13.27 30.44 11.83
N ASP A 109 13.02 30.53 13.12
CA ASP A 109 11.67 30.42 13.65
C ASP A 109 10.75 31.45 13.00
N ILE A 110 9.56 30.99 12.60
CA ILE A 110 8.56 31.80 11.91
C ILE A 110 7.35 31.98 12.83
N THR A 111 6.83 33.19 12.86
CA THR A 111 5.55 33.50 13.51
C THR A 111 4.62 34.18 12.52
N TYR A 112 3.34 33.77 12.55
CA TYR A 112 2.30 34.36 11.73
C TYR A 112 1.05 34.63 12.57
N LYS A 113 0.20 35.56 12.09
CA LYS A 113 -0.87 36.12 12.93
C LYS A 113 -2.07 35.22 13.17
N ASP A 114 -2.25 34.21 12.34
CA ASP A 114 -3.49 33.45 12.31
C ASP A 114 -3.40 32.16 13.14
N ASP A 115 -4.55 31.74 13.71
CA ASP A 115 -4.67 30.59 14.62
C ASP A 115 -4.92 29.27 13.87
N PHE A 116 -4.05 28.93 12.91
CA PHE A 116 -4.09 27.67 12.19
C PHE A 116 -2.70 27.02 12.13
N ILE A 117 -2.65 25.73 11.83
CA ILE A 117 -1.41 24.95 11.66
C ILE A 117 -1.16 24.79 10.16
N MET A 118 0.05 25.10 9.68
CA MET A 118 0.46 24.87 8.27
C MET A 118 0.79 23.40 8.01
N GLY A 119 -0.01 22.49 8.52
CA GLY A 119 0.11 21.05 8.35
C GLY A 119 -1.19 20.37 8.71
N LEU A 120 -1.42 19.20 8.10
CA LEU A 120 -2.67 18.46 8.27
C LEU A 120 -2.40 16.95 8.31
N PRO A 121 -2.78 16.24 9.39
CA PRO A 121 -2.67 14.79 9.46
C PRO A 121 -3.57 14.09 8.43
N LEU A 122 -3.08 12.97 7.89
CA LEU A 122 -3.87 12.05 7.09
C LEU A 122 -3.78 10.65 7.71
N MET A 123 -4.92 10.07 8.06
CA MET A 123 -5.04 8.69 8.52
C MET A 123 -6.39 8.13 8.11
N PHE A 124 -6.39 6.96 7.46
CA PHE A 124 -7.62 6.33 7.01
C PHE A 124 -8.25 5.46 8.10
N PHE A 125 -7.43 4.81 8.90
CA PHE A 125 -7.87 3.94 9.99
C PHE A 125 -7.15 4.31 11.27
N LYS A 126 -7.89 4.50 12.36
CA LYS A 126 -7.30 4.82 13.66
C LYS A 126 -6.71 3.56 14.30
N SER A 127 -5.53 3.69 14.88
CA SER A 127 -4.91 2.61 15.63
C SER A 127 -5.60 2.41 16.98
N PRO A 128 -6.02 1.18 17.33
CA PRO A 128 -6.53 0.89 18.66
C PRO A 128 -5.41 0.77 19.71
N LYS A 129 -4.14 0.63 19.27
CA LYS A 129 -2.98 0.43 20.14
C LYS A 129 -2.25 1.73 20.46
N PHE A 130 -2.23 2.66 19.52
CA PHE A 130 -1.47 3.92 19.62
C PHE A 130 -2.42 5.11 19.47
N GLU A 131 -2.61 5.84 20.58
CA GLU A 131 -3.48 7.02 20.59
C GLU A 131 -2.96 8.09 19.62
N GLY A 132 -3.85 8.66 18.83
CA GLY A 132 -3.52 9.70 17.85
C GLY A 132 -2.77 9.22 16.60
N ARG A 133 -2.54 7.91 16.44
CA ARG A 133 -1.86 7.33 15.27
C ARG A 133 -2.83 6.56 14.38
N GLY A 134 -2.44 6.44 13.13
CA GLY A 134 -3.13 5.61 12.16
C GLY A 134 -2.76 4.13 12.26
N LYS A 135 -3.50 3.31 11.53
CA LYS A 135 -3.33 1.87 11.43
C LYS A 135 -3.11 1.48 9.98
N SER A 136 -2.07 0.67 9.71
CA SER A 136 -1.86 0.07 8.41
C SER A 136 -2.99 -0.90 8.03
N ILE A 137 -3.30 -1.01 6.75
CA ILE A 137 -4.20 -2.06 6.24
C ILE A 137 -3.63 -3.46 6.45
N PHE A 138 -2.32 -3.59 6.63
CA PHE A 138 -1.63 -4.85 6.88
C PHE A 138 -1.52 -5.21 8.37
N ASP A 139 -1.90 -4.31 9.28
CA ASP A 139 -1.91 -4.60 10.71
C ASP A 139 -2.77 -5.82 11.04
N ASN A 140 -2.22 -6.74 11.84
CA ASN A 140 -2.79 -8.04 12.21
C ASN A 140 -3.03 -8.99 11.02
N LYS A 141 -2.25 -8.87 9.95
CA LYS A 141 -2.29 -9.72 8.76
C LYS A 141 -1.04 -10.59 8.57
N SER A 142 -0.02 -10.43 9.42
CA SER A 142 1.24 -11.19 9.33
C SER A 142 1.00 -12.68 9.21
N ASP A 143 0.19 -13.25 10.10
CA ASP A 143 -0.10 -14.69 10.11
C ASP A 143 -0.78 -15.16 8.81
N ALA A 144 -1.60 -14.32 8.18
CA ALA A 144 -2.23 -14.64 6.90
C ALA A 144 -1.22 -14.64 5.75
N PHE A 145 -0.27 -13.71 5.75
CA PHE A 145 0.81 -13.67 4.76
C PHE A 145 1.79 -14.83 4.96
N ASP A 146 2.14 -15.16 6.21
CA ASP A 146 2.98 -16.31 6.52
C ASP A 146 2.31 -17.62 6.05
N ALA A 147 1.00 -17.76 6.25
CA ALA A 147 0.24 -18.91 5.74
C ALA A 147 0.23 -18.98 4.20
N LEU A 148 0.13 -17.82 3.52
CA LEU A 148 0.20 -17.77 2.06
C LEU A 148 1.58 -18.21 1.55
N ASP A 149 2.66 -17.73 2.16
CA ASP A 149 4.03 -18.08 1.81
C ASP A 149 4.27 -19.57 2.01
N GLU A 150 3.76 -20.16 3.10
CA GLU A 150 3.85 -21.60 3.36
C GLU A 150 3.11 -22.41 2.29
N VAL A 151 1.88 -22.02 1.93
CA VAL A 151 1.10 -22.70 0.89
C VAL A 151 1.83 -22.66 -0.47
N ILE A 152 2.39 -21.52 -0.84
CA ILE A 152 3.15 -21.37 -2.09
C ILE A 152 4.40 -22.23 -2.06
N SER A 153 5.14 -22.24 -0.94
CA SER A 153 6.36 -23.02 -0.77
C SER A 153 6.08 -24.50 -0.88
N GLN A 154 5.05 -25.00 -0.20
CA GLN A 154 4.65 -26.41 -0.29
C GLN A 154 4.19 -26.79 -1.69
N TRP A 155 3.49 -25.92 -2.39
CA TRP A 155 3.07 -26.17 -3.78
C TRP A 155 4.27 -26.27 -4.73
N ILE A 156 5.24 -25.35 -4.59
CA ILE A 156 6.49 -25.40 -5.38
C ILE A 156 7.25 -26.70 -5.09
N ASP A 157 7.35 -27.11 -3.84
CA ASP A 157 8.03 -28.36 -3.46
C ASP A 157 7.29 -29.59 -4.00
N ALA A 158 5.96 -29.62 -3.94
CA ALA A 158 5.18 -30.69 -4.56
C ALA A 158 5.40 -30.78 -6.09
N ILE A 159 5.56 -29.63 -6.77
CA ILE A 159 5.91 -29.62 -8.20
C ILE A 159 7.31 -30.18 -8.43
N ARG A 160 8.26 -29.88 -7.54
CA ARG A 160 9.64 -30.40 -7.61
C ARG A 160 9.67 -31.90 -7.37
N ASP A 161 8.95 -32.37 -6.36
CA ASP A 161 8.86 -33.78 -5.97
C ASP A 161 8.04 -34.60 -6.98
N GLY A 162 7.07 -33.97 -7.64
CA GLY A 162 6.27 -34.55 -8.70
C GLY A 162 7.04 -34.80 -10.01
N ARG A 163 8.34 -34.50 -10.08
CA ARG A 163 9.17 -34.84 -11.21
C ARG A 163 9.38 -36.36 -11.26
N VAL A 164 9.37 -36.89 -12.47
CA VAL A 164 9.67 -38.33 -12.69
C VAL A 164 11.05 -38.64 -12.13
N GLN A 165 11.09 -39.49 -11.11
CA GLN A 165 12.35 -40.02 -10.55
C GLN A 165 12.61 -41.41 -11.13
N LYS A 166 13.84 -41.64 -11.54
CA LYS A 166 14.31 -42.94 -12.08
C LYS A 166 15.12 -43.64 -10.98
N TYR A 167 14.67 -44.81 -10.57
CA TYR A 167 15.40 -45.67 -9.66
C TYR A 167 16.19 -46.65 -10.49
N ILE A 168 17.52 -46.58 -10.42
CA ILE A 168 18.43 -47.40 -11.22
C ILE A 168 19.22 -48.31 -10.28
N PRO A 169 19.08 -49.64 -10.40
CA PRO A 169 19.93 -50.59 -9.68
C PRO A 169 21.41 -50.32 -9.92
N GLN A 170 22.23 -50.44 -8.89
CA GLN A 170 23.66 -50.12 -8.97
C GLN A 170 24.42 -50.98 -9.99
N ASP A 171 23.99 -52.19 -10.21
CA ASP A 171 24.57 -53.10 -11.19
C ASP A 171 24.32 -52.69 -12.67
N LEU A 172 23.35 -51.83 -12.90
CA LEU A 172 23.06 -51.24 -14.22
C LEU A 172 23.79 -49.92 -14.48
N LEU A 173 24.50 -49.39 -13.47
CA LEU A 173 25.27 -48.16 -13.63
C LEU A 173 26.66 -48.44 -14.21
N PRO A 174 27.15 -47.59 -15.13
CA PRO A 174 28.50 -47.75 -15.66
C PRO A 174 29.55 -47.54 -14.57
N TYR A 175 30.57 -48.39 -14.56
CA TYR A 175 31.73 -48.30 -13.68
C TYR A 175 32.92 -47.72 -14.38
N ASN A 176 33.73 -46.95 -13.66
CA ASN A 176 35.07 -46.64 -14.10
C ASN A 176 35.95 -47.90 -13.95
N SER A 177 36.39 -48.48 -15.08
CA SER A 177 37.18 -49.70 -15.09
C SER A 177 38.52 -49.58 -14.35
N SER A 178 39.04 -48.38 -14.13
CA SER A 178 40.31 -48.13 -13.46
C SER A 178 40.19 -47.93 -11.94
N THR A 179 39.09 -47.37 -11.45
CA THR A 179 38.90 -47.06 -10.03
C THR A 179 37.85 -47.95 -9.36
N GLY A 180 37.03 -48.68 -10.12
CA GLY A 180 35.90 -49.45 -9.61
C GLY A 180 34.74 -48.60 -9.09
N GLU A 181 34.80 -47.27 -9.25
CA GLU A 181 33.77 -46.37 -8.81
C GLU A 181 32.60 -46.28 -9.81
N VAL A 182 31.38 -46.21 -9.26
CA VAL A 182 30.19 -46.02 -10.08
C VAL A 182 30.24 -44.63 -10.71
N LEU A 183 30.21 -44.54 -12.03
CA LEU A 183 30.10 -43.26 -12.73
C LEU A 183 28.70 -42.69 -12.52
N LYS A 184 28.61 -41.67 -11.70
CA LYS A 184 27.39 -40.90 -11.56
C LYS A 184 27.19 -40.05 -12.83
N PRO A 185 26.10 -40.25 -13.58
CA PRO A 185 25.78 -39.28 -14.63
C PRO A 185 25.55 -37.93 -13.96
N ASN A 186 25.87 -36.89 -14.61
CA ASN A 186 25.81 -35.49 -14.21
C ASN A 186 25.39 -35.21 -12.75
N PRO A 187 26.29 -34.69 -11.85
CA PRO A 187 25.98 -34.42 -10.43
C PRO A 187 24.83 -33.43 -10.21
N PHE A 188 24.44 -32.68 -11.25
CA PHE A 188 23.31 -31.77 -11.26
C PHE A 188 22.00 -32.40 -11.76
N ASP A 189 22.01 -33.64 -12.21
CA ASP A 189 20.82 -34.37 -12.64
C ASP A 189 20.24 -35.21 -11.50
N ASN A 190 19.36 -34.60 -10.68
CA ASN A 190 18.66 -35.27 -9.58
C ASN A 190 17.52 -36.20 -10.06
N LYS A 191 17.48 -36.52 -11.36
CA LYS A 191 16.38 -37.30 -11.94
C LYS A 191 16.54 -38.81 -11.74
N PHE A 192 17.61 -39.28 -11.13
CA PHE A 192 17.77 -40.70 -10.84
C PHE A 192 18.35 -40.93 -9.43
N ILE A 193 17.92 -42.04 -8.84
CA ILE A 193 18.38 -42.54 -7.57
C ILE A 193 18.98 -43.92 -7.77
N ALA A 194 20.24 -44.11 -7.36
CA ALA A 194 20.86 -45.40 -7.36
C ALA A 194 20.34 -46.25 -6.18
N ILE A 195 19.76 -47.39 -6.43
CA ILE A 195 19.27 -48.34 -5.43
C ILE A 195 20.13 -49.59 -5.38
N GLY A 196 20.14 -50.29 -4.25
CA GLY A 196 20.83 -51.55 -4.12
C GLY A 196 20.26 -52.58 -5.09
N ALA A 197 21.13 -53.38 -5.74
CA ALA A 197 20.69 -54.47 -6.59
C ALA A 197 20.01 -55.56 -5.73
N ASN A 198 18.88 -56.12 -6.23
CA ASN A 198 18.28 -57.28 -5.61
C ASN A 198 19.14 -58.52 -5.91
N LYS A 199 19.63 -59.23 -4.88
CA LYS A 199 20.53 -60.39 -5.03
C LYS A 199 19.81 -61.73 -5.01
N GLU A 200 18.49 -61.76 -5.12
CA GLU A 200 17.73 -62.99 -5.25
C GLU A 200 17.98 -63.64 -6.62
N GLU A 201 18.08 -64.97 -6.65
CA GLU A 201 18.55 -65.77 -7.78
C GLU A 201 17.72 -65.62 -9.11
N ASN A 202 16.53 -65.00 -9.01
CA ASN A 202 15.65 -64.71 -10.17
C ASN A 202 15.15 -63.26 -10.20
N ALA A 203 15.76 -62.34 -9.48
CA ALA A 203 15.35 -60.98 -9.48
C ALA A 203 15.76 -60.25 -10.75
N LYS A 204 14.80 -59.72 -11.49
CA LYS A 204 15.07 -58.81 -12.60
C LYS A 204 15.32 -57.41 -12.03
N ASN A 205 16.58 -56.97 -12.12
CA ASN A 205 16.91 -55.57 -11.81
C ASN A 205 16.46 -54.72 -12.99
N GLU A 206 15.35 -54.01 -12.81
CA GLU A 206 14.77 -53.13 -13.84
C GLU A 206 14.83 -51.66 -13.36
N ILE A 207 14.89 -50.74 -14.33
CA ILE A 207 14.80 -49.32 -14.06
C ILE A 207 13.35 -48.99 -13.75
N GLU A 208 13.09 -48.54 -12.50
CA GLU A 208 11.79 -48.11 -12.11
C GLU A 208 11.66 -46.60 -12.30
N MET A 209 10.53 -46.15 -12.85
CA MET A 209 10.15 -44.77 -12.95
C MET A 209 8.97 -44.52 -12.00
N LYS A 210 9.14 -43.62 -11.05
CA LYS A 210 8.07 -43.22 -10.12
C LYS A 210 7.85 -41.73 -10.22
N GLN A 211 6.60 -41.36 -10.22
CA GLN A 211 6.19 -39.96 -10.16
C GLN A 211 5.16 -39.80 -9.04
N ALA A 212 5.40 -38.87 -8.14
CA ALA A 212 4.43 -38.52 -7.13
C ALA A 212 3.23 -37.81 -7.76
N GLU A 213 2.04 -38.18 -7.34
CA GLU A 213 0.82 -37.49 -7.78
C GLU A 213 0.73 -36.13 -7.13
N ILE A 214 0.64 -35.09 -7.94
CA ILE A 214 0.46 -33.72 -7.45
C ILE A 214 -1.04 -33.48 -7.24
N ARG A 215 -1.46 -33.29 -6.01
CA ARG A 215 -2.84 -32.95 -5.65
C ARG A 215 -3.13 -31.47 -5.96
N TYR A 216 -3.11 -31.10 -7.23
CA TYR A 216 -3.18 -29.70 -7.67
C TYR A 216 -4.45 -28.99 -7.18
N GLU A 217 -5.59 -29.68 -7.13
CA GLU A 217 -6.86 -29.10 -6.65
C GLU A 217 -6.78 -28.63 -5.20
N ALA A 218 -6.15 -29.44 -4.33
CA ALA A 218 -5.96 -29.08 -2.93
C ALA A 218 -5.03 -27.85 -2.77
N TYR A 219 -3.99 -27.73 -3.60
CA TYR A 219 -3.11 -26.57 -3.58
C TYR A 219 -3.81 -25.31 -4.10
N VAL A 220 -4.60 -25.42 -5.17
CA VAL A 220 -5.39 -24.30 -5.72
C VAL A 220 -6.40 -23.80 -4.68
N GLU A 221 -7.10 -24.72 -3.99
CA GLU A 221 -8.07 -24.36 -2.94
C GLU A 221 -7.37 -23.72 -1.74
N SER A 222 -6.26 -24.28 -1.28
CA SER A 222 -5.46 -23.73 -0.18
C SER A 222 -4.92 -22.33 -0.50
N TYR A 223 -4.42 -22.14 -1.73
CA TYR A 223 -3.97 -20.84 -2.23
C TYR A 223 -5.09 -19.81 -2.26
N SER A 224 -6.27 -20.18 -2.79
CA SER A 224 -7.43 -19.29 -2.82
C SER A 224 -7.86 -18.88 -1.41
N ASN A 225 -7.92 -19.83 -0.48
CA ASN A 225 -8.28 -19.55 0.91
C ASN A 225 -7.23 -18.65 1.61
N ALA A 226 -5.94 -18.89 1.37
CA ALA A 226 -4.87 -18.07 1.94
C ALA A 226 -4.90 -16.63 1.41
N ILE A 227 -5.15 -16.44 0.10
CA ILE A 227 -5.37 -15.10 -0.47
C ILE A 227 -6.60 -14.42 0.12
N ASP A 228 -7.71 -15.14 0.25
CA ASP A 228 -8.92 -14.59 0.87
C ASP A 228 -8.65 -14.09 2.30
N MET A 229 -7.87 -14.83 3.09
CA MET A 229 -7.46 -14.40 4.43
C MET A 229 -6.59 -13.13 4.40
N CYS A 230 -5.65 -13.02 3.46
CA CYS A 230 -4.82 -11.82 3.30
C CYS A 230 -5.66 -10.60 2.91
N LEU A 231 -6.61 -10.75 2.01
CA LEU A 231 -7.42 -9.67 1.45
C LEU A 231 -8.69 -9.36 2.25
N GLN A 232 -9.07 -10.24 3.19
CA GLN A 232 -10.28 -10.10 3.98
C GLN A 232 -10.40 -8.73 4.65
N GLY A 233 -11.50 -8.02 4.40
CA GLY A 233 -11.77 -6.70 4.95
C GLY A 233 -10.99 -5.54 4.31
N ILE A 234 -10.22 -5.81 3.25
CA ILE A 234 -9.47 -4.81 2.49
C ILE A 234 -10.05 -4.68 1.09
N ILE A 235 -9.95 -5.73 0.29
CA ILE A 235 -10.35 -5.76 -1.11
C ILE A 235 -10.90 -7.14 -1.46
N SER A 236 -11.87 -7.21 -2.36
CA SER A 236 -12.39 -8.48 -2.85
C SER A 236 -11.42 -9.10 -3.87
N PRO A 237 -11.12 -10.40 -3.78
CA PRO A 237 -10.25 -11.09 -4.76
C PRO A 237 -10.75 -10.97 -6.20
N SER A 238 -12.07 -10.90 -6.41
CA SER A 238 -12.70 -10.66 -7.72
C SER A 238 -12.27 -9.35 -8.36
N THR A 239 -12.06 -8.29 -7.58
CA THR A 239 -11.59 -6.99 -8.05
C THR A 239 -10.16 -7.08 -8.63
N LEU A 240 -9.34 -8.01 -8.12
CA LEU A 240 -8.00 -8.27 -8.60
C LEU A 240 -7.95 -9.29 -9.74
N GLY A 241 -9.10 -9.83 -10.18
CA GLY A 241 -9.15 -10.87 -11.20
C GLY A 241 -8.65 -12.24 -10.73
N ILE A 242 -8.53 -12.45 -9.42
CA ILE A 242 -8.00 -13.70 -8.82
C ILE A 242 -9.11 -14.72 -8.61
N ASP A 243 -10.37 -14.33 -8.66
CA ASP A 243 -11.50 -15.24 -8.47
C ASP A 243 -11.66 -16.23 -9.65
N LEU A 244 -11.42 -17.50 -9.35
CA LEU A 244 -11.51 -18.60 -10.32
C LEU A 244 -12.97 -18.99 -10.67
N LYS A 245 -13.94 -18.57 -9.87
CA LYS A 245 -15.36 -18.87 -10.10
C LYS A 245 -16.00 -17.78 -10.96
N LYS A 246 -16.14 -18.04 -12.24
CA LYS A 246 -16.93 -17.17 -13.14
C LYS A 246 -18.37 -17.08 -12.63
N THR A 247 -18.85 -15.86 -12.48
CA THR A 247 -20.27 -15.59 -12.19
C THR A 247 -20.89 -14.93 -13.42
N ASP A 248 -21.96 -15.54 -13.92
CA ASP A 248 -22.66 -15.06 -15.12
C ASP A 248 -23.69 -13.96 -14.81
N ASN A 249 -23.75 -13.50 -13.55
CA ASN A 249 -24.74 -12.54 -13.10
C ASN A 249 -24.08 -11.27 -12.52
N ALA A 250 -24.48 -10.10 -13.04
CA ALA A 250 -23.98 -8.79 -12.60
C ALA A 250 -24.27 -8.51 -11.10
N GLU A 251 -25.36 -9.04 -10.56
CA GLU A 251 -25.72 -8.88 -9.15
C GLU A 251 -24.76 -9.66 -8.24
N ALA A 252 -24.43 -10.90 -8.62
CA ALA A 252 -23.45 -11.71 -7.91
C ALA A 252 -22.04 -11.10 -7.99
N GLN A 253 -21.69 -10.44 -9.10
CA GLN A 253 -20.42 -9.72 -9.22
C GLN A 253 -20.37 -8.51 -8.28
N ARG A 254 -21.44 -7.71 -8.20
CA ARG A 254 -21.53 -6.59 -7.27
C ARG A 254 -21.44 -7.04 -5.81
N GLU A 255 -22.06 -8.16 -5.45
CA GLU A 255 -21.97 -8.70 -4.09
C GLU A 255 -20.55 -9.15 -3.77
N LYS A 256 -19.83 -9.72 -4.74
CA LYS A 256 -18.39 -10.05 -4.61
C LYS A 256 -17.52 -8.82 -4.41
N GLU A 257 -17.84 -7.71 -5.04
CA GLU A 257 -17.08 -6.45 -4.95
C GLU A 257 -17.43 -5.59 -3.73
N LYS A 258 -18.41 -5.99 -2.95
CA LYS A 258 -18.95 -5.25 -1.81
C LYS A 258 -17.88 -4.82 -0.79
N THR A 259 -16.90 -5.68 -0.51
CA THR A 259 -15.79 -5.36 0.40
C THR A 259 -14.93 -4.23 -0.16
N THR A 260 -14.62 -4.27 -1.45
CA THR A 260 -13.84 -3.22 -2.13
C THR A 260 -14.58 -1.88 -2.09
N LEU A 261 -15.88 -1.89 -2.41
CA LEU A 261 -16.71 -0.69 -2.38
C LEU A 261 -16.83 -0.11 -0.96
N TYR A 262 -16.96 -0.96 0.05
CA TYR A 262 -16.98 -0.52 1.44
C TYR A 262 -15.66 0.13 1.88
N THR A 263 -14.54 -0.48 1.53
CA THR A 263 -13.22 0.09 1.83
C THR A 263 -13.02 1.42 1.10
N ARG A 264 -13.35 1.47 -0.21
CA ARG A 264 -13.33 2.72 -0.98
C ARG A 264 -14.18 3.80 -0.34
N GLY A 265 -15.42 3.47 0.06
CA GLY A 265 -16.31 4.42 0.73
C GLY A 265 -15.65 5.05 1.96
N LYS A 266 -15.02 4.26 2.82
CA LYS A 266 -14.29 4.78 3.99
C LYS A 266 -13.12 5.69 3.63
N LEU A 267 -12.37 5.38 2.57
CA LEU A 267 -11.28 6.25 2.10
C LEU A 267 -11.83 7.58 1.58
N VAL A 268 -12.90 7.52 0.79
CA VAL A 268 -13.59 8.70 0.24
C VAL A 268 -14.14 9.58 1.36
N ASP A 269 -14.77 9.00 2.38
CA ASP A 269 -15.30 9.77 3.51
C ASP A 269 -14.21 10.61 4.19
N ILE A 270 -13.04 10.01 4.45
CA ILE A 270 -11.90 10.73 5.06
C ILE A 270 -11.34 11.80 4.11
N LEU A 271 -11.19 11.49 2.82
CA LEU A 271 -10.69 12.44 1.83
C LEU A 271 -11.66 13.61 1.62
N THR A 272 -12.97 13.39 1.75
CA THR A 272 -14.00 14.42 1.68
C THR A 272 -13.88 15.43 2.82
N GLU A 273 -13.33 15.04 3.95
CA GLU A 273 -13.02 15.95 5.07
C GLU A 273 -11.63 16.59 4.91
N VAL A 274 -10.62 15.79 4.59
CA VAL A 274 -9.21 16.22 4.62
C VAL A 274 -8.85 17.14 3.45
N ILE A 275 -9.31 16.86 2.23
CA ILE A 275 -8.93 17.67 1.06
C ILE A 275 -9.48 19.09 1.12
N PRO A 276 -10.76 19.34 1.45
CA PRO A 276 -11.25 20.71 1.63
C PRO A 276 -10.49 21.46 2.72
N GLU A 277 -10.14 20.80 3.83
CA GLU A 277 -9.36 21.43 4.89
C GLU A 277 -7.94 21.76 4.44
N LEU A 278 -7.28 20.85 3.70
CA LEU A 278 -5.98 21.11 3.08
C LEU A 278 -6.01 22.34 2.17
N VAL A 279 -7.00 22.42 1.27
CA VAL A 279 -7.17 23.58 0.38
C VAL A 279 -7.40 24.88 1.19
N ASN A 280 -8.17 24.79 2.26
CA ASN A 280 -8.43 25.91 3.14
C ASN A 280 -7.13 26.42 3.80
N ILE A 281 -6.29 25.50 4.31
CA ILE A 281 -4.98 25.82 4.87
C ILE A 281 -4.06 26.44 3.80
N ILE A 282 -4.05 25.91 2.57
CA ILE A 282 -3.27 26.46 1.44
C ILE A 282 -3.68 27.90 1.15
N LEU A 283 -4.97 28.19 1.09
CA LEU A 283 -5.49 29.52 0.82
C LEU A 283 -5.15 30.49 1.96
N LYS A 284 -5.31 30.08 3.20
CA LYS A 284 -4.91 30.86 4.39
C LYS A 284 -3.41 31.14 4.40
N THR A 285 -2.59 30.14 4.09
CA THR A 285 -1.14 30.31 3.98
C THR A 285 -0.76 31.30 2.87
N ASN A 286 -1.45 31.22 1.73
CA ASN A 286 -1.24 32.16 0.62
C ASN A 286 -1.67 33.60 1.00
N ASP A 287 -2.74 33.77 1.77
CA ASP A 287 -3.13 35.08 2.28
C ASP A 287 -2.07 35.63 3.23
N ALA A 288 -1.57 34.82 4.16
CA ALA A 288 -0.50 35.22 5.09
C ALA A 288 0.79 35.64 4.35
N LEU A 289 1.17 34.89 3.31
CA LEU A 289 2.29 35.24 2.41
C LEU A 289 2.12 36.61 1.76
N ASN A 290 0.89 36.97 1.38
CA ASN A 290 0.58 38.25 0.74
C ASN A 290 0.26 39.35 1.75
N GLY A 291 0.51 39.14 3.04
CA GLY A 291 0.29 40.12 4.10
C GLY A 291 -1.19 40.42 4.38
N LYS A 292 -2.08 39.54 3.93
CA LYS A 292 -3.52 39.61 4.20
C LYS A 292 -3.86 38.82 5.45
N ASN A 293 -4.99 39.16 6.10
CA ASN A 293 -5.55 38.27 7.11
C ASN A 293 -6.15 37.04 6.43
N ALA A 294 -6.01 35.88 7.08
CA ALA A 294 -6.58 34.63 6.56
C ALA A 294 -8.10 34.76 6.37
N GLY A 295 -8.57 34.44 5.18
CA GLY A 295 -9.99 34.38 4.85
C GLY A 295 -10.66 33.13 5.41
N GLU A 296 -11.99 33.12 5.42
CA GLU A 296 -12.79 31.90 5.56
C GLU A 296 -13.21 31.44 4.18
N TYR A 297 -12.87 30.18 3.85
CA TYR A 297 -13.13 29.61 2.55
C TYR A 297 -14.03 28.37 2.69
N GLU A 298 -15.08 28.34 1.88
CA GLU A 298 -15.94 27.17 1.76
C GLU A 298 -15.47 26.35 0.56
N VAL A 299 -14.95 25.16 0.81
CA VAL A 299 -14.42 24.26 -0.20
C VAL A 299 -15.19 22.95 -0.17
N SER A 300 -15.62 22.49 -1.33
CA SER A 300 -16.27 21.20 -1.49
C SER A 300 -15.54 20.37 -2.54
N ILE A 301 -15.58 19.05 -2.38
CA ILE A 301 -15.01 18.09 -3.33
C ILE A 301 -16.07 17.07 -3.71
N ALA A 302 -16.06 16.64 -4.95
CA ALA A 302 -16.87 15.53 -5.42
C ALA A 302 -15.97 14.42 -5.97
N PHE A 303 -16.20 13.20 -5.52
CA PHE A 303 -15.53 12.02 -6.04
C PHE A 303 -16.43 11.33 -7.06
N GLY A 304 -15.88 10.95 -8.21
CA GLY A 304 -16.58 10.17 -9.21
C GLY A 304 -16.99 8.78 -8.70
N GLU A 305 -17.97 8.17 -9.31
CA GLU A 305 -18.37 6.81 -8.99
C GLU A 305 -17.27 5.80 -9.32
N TYR A 306 -17.24 4.68 -8.61
CA TYR A 306 -16.24 3.61 -8.78
C TYR A 306 -16.28 2.98 -10.18
N ALA A 307 -17.49 2.79 -10.71
CA ALA A 307 -17.71 2.35 -12.07
C ALA A 307 -18.88 3.16 -12.62
N SER A 308 -18.69 3.80 -13.74
CA SER A 308 -19.82 4.38 -14.45
C SER A 308 -20.80 3.24 -14.78
N PRO A 309 -22.06 3.31 -14.34
CA PRO A 309 -23.02 2.31 -14.70
C PRO A 309 -23.08 2.21 -16.24
N SER A 310 -23.30 1.00 -16.76
CA SER A 310 -23.47 0.87 -18.21
C SER A 310 -24.58 1.80 -18.68
N PHE A 311 -24.45 2.35 -19.87
CA PHE A 311 -25.46 3.25 -20.42
C PHE A 311 -26.87 2.65 -20.30
N ASP A 312 -27.01 1.35 -20.55
CA ASP A 312 -28.28 0.63 -20.41
C ASP A 312 -28.82 0.65 -18.96
N ALA A 313 -27.94 0.52 -17.97
CA ALA A 313 -28.33 0.57 -16.55
C ALA A 313 -28.76 2.00 -16.15
N VAL A 314 -28.08 3.03 -16.68
CA VAL A 314 -28.46 4.43 -16.47
C VAL A 314 -29.85 4.68 -17.10
N VAL A 315 -30.04 4.29 -18.37
CA VAL A 315 -31.32 4.42 -19.07
C VAL A 315 -32.46 3.72 -18.35
N GLU A 316 -32.21 2.51 -17.83
CA GLU A 316 -33.23 1.76 -17.08
C GLU A 316 -33.59 2.45 -15.77
N THR A 317 -32.59 2.91 -15.01
CA THR A 317 -32.78 3.58 -13.71
C THR A 317 -33.49 4.92 -13.89
N VAL A 318 -33.00 5.75 -14.82
CA VAL A 318 -33.59 7.06 -15.15
C VAL A 318 -34.98 6.91 -15.74
N GLY A 319 -35.18 5.92 -16.62
CA GLY A 319 -36.51 5.59 -17.18
C GLY A 319 -37.52 5.20 -16.11
N LYS A 320 -37.12 4.39 -15.13
CA LYS A 320 -37.97 4.05 -13.98
C LYS A 320 -38.26 5.27 -13.10
N ALA A 321 -37.25 6.09 -12.79
CA ALA A 321 -37.38 7.30 -12.00
C ALA A 321 -38.36 8.30 -12.65
N LYS A 322 -38.28 8.45 -13.97
CA LYS A 322 -39.25 9.24 -14.74
C LYS A 322 -40.66 8.67 -14.69
N THR A 323 -40.80 7.35 -14.85
CA THR A 323 -42.10 6.67 -14.82
C THR A 323 -42.80 6.81 -13.47
N TYR A 324 -42.01 6.82 -12.38
CA TYR A 324 -42.50 7.05 -11.01
C TYR A 324 -42.68 8.56 -10.68
N GLY A 325 -42.41 9.46 -11.62
CA GLY A 325 -42.58 10.90 -11.41
C GLY A 325 -41.56 11.53 -10.46
N VAL A 326 -40.42 10.86 -10.21
CA VAL A 326 -39.37 11.31 -9.30
C VAL A 326 -38.36 12.26 -9.99
N MET A 327 -38.20 12.16 -11.33
CA MET A 327 -37.30 12.97 -12.12
C MET A 327 -38.03 13.72 -13.23
N SER A 328 -37.61 14.97 -13.47
CA SER A 328 -38.05 15.74 -14.65
C SER A 328 -37.37 15.24 -15.95
N ILE A 329 -37.91 15.61 -17.12
CA ILE A 329 -37.29 15.23 -18.39
C ILE A 329 -35.89 15.83 -18.51
N GLU A 330 -35.73 17.09 -18.08
CA GLU A 330 -34.44 17.80 -18.08
C GLU A 330 -33.39 17.13 -17.25
N GLN A 331 -33.74 16.75 -16.01
CA GLN A 331 -32.87 15.95 -15.13
C GLN A 331 -32.54 14.57 -15.70
N CYS A 332 -33.49 13.92 -16.39
CA CYS A 332 -33.22 12.66 -17.07
C CYS A 332 -32.17 12.79 -18.20
N ILE A 333 -32.22 13.89 -18.95
CA ILE A 333 -31.26 14.14 -20.03
C ILE A 333 -29.89 14.46 -19.45
N GLU A 334 -29.84 15.27 -18.43
CA GLU A 334 -28.60 15.62 -17.72
C GLU A 334 -27.90 14.38 -17.11
N GLU A 335 -28.66 13.49 -16.45
CA GLU A 335 -28.11 12.26 -15.87
C GLU A 335 -27.66 11.22 -16.91
N MET A 336 -28.27 11.22 -18.13
CA MET A 336 -27.89 10.29 -19.18
C MET A 336 -26.70 10.78 -20.03
N TYR A 337 -26.54 12.07 -20.20
CA TYR A 337 -25.58 12.64 -21.17
C TYR A 337 -24.56 13.62 -20.55
N GLY A 338 -24.65 13.96 -19.26
CA GLY A 338 -23.79 14.87 -18.53
C GLY A 338 -24.20 16.32 -18.70
#